data_7a91a2209474dee57fca40900cb8dd3d
#
_entry.id   7a91a2209474dee57fca40900cb8dd3d
#
_cell.length_a   1.000
_cell.length_b   1.000
_cell.length_c   1.000
_cell.angle_alpha   90.00
_cell.angle_beta   90.00
_cell.angle_gamma   90.00
#
_symmetry.space_group_name_H-M   'P 1'
#
loop_
_entity.id
_entity.type
_entity.pdbx_description
1 polymer ?
#
loop_
_entity_poly.entity_id
_entity_poly.type
_entity_poly.pdbx_seq_one_letter_code
_entity_poly.pdbx_strand_id
1 'polypeptide(L)'
;MTHTAIVEDTYPLTHRVSGFRLRVPDHTFDYHPGQHTTVRFDSGDERVVRPYTPTNLPGTDQLSLTVRRYDDGLASSYLHTKRPGDEVTLGELKGNLRLADTDRDVAFLSTGTGITPMLAMLRQYLREGTGEATFLFGERDESTLIHRETLNELAAQHAALDVTFTLSDPNWEWTGRAGYVQEHLESAVDDFEETDCYVCGVPEMVVDTKERLRELGVPDERIHSEGWEDGAVDES
;
A
#
# COMPACT_ATOMS: atom_id res chain seq x y z
N MET A 1 4.06 -12.24 -19.41
CA MET A 1 4.14 -11.20 -20.49
C MET A 1 4.63 -9.89 -19.89
N THR A 2 5.04 -8.94 -20.74
CA THR A 2 5.41 -7.58 -20.33
C THR A 2 4.62 -6.57 -21.15
N HIS A 3 4.34 -5.41 -20.55
CA HIS A 3 3.64 -4.31 -21.20
C HIS A 3 4.54 -3.08 -21.22
N THR A 4 4.51 -2.32 -22.30
CA THR A 4 5.10 -0.98 -22.35
C THR A 4 4.04 0.02 -21.91
N ALA A 5 4.24 0.64 -20.76
CA ALA A 5 3.36 1.67 -20.24
C ALA A 5 3.94 3.06 -20.53
N ILE A 6 3.08 4.02 -20.82
CA ILE A 6 3.42 5.43 -20.97
C ILE A 6 3.15 6.12 -19.65
N VAL A 7 4.11 6.90 -19.16
CA VAL A 7 3.92 7.80 -18.02
C VAL A 7 2.99 8.92 -18.47
N GLU A 8 1.78 8.98 -17.93
CA GLU A 8 0.84 10.08 -18.22
C GLU A 8 1.06 11.26 -17.29
N ASP A 9 1.37 10.98 -16.02
CA ASP A 9 1.52 12.01 -15.01
C ASP A 9 2.48 11.58 -13.91
N THR A 10 3.15 12.56 -13.31
CA THR A 10 3.98 12.39 -12.11
C THR A 10 3.73 13.56 -11.16
N TYR A 11 3.45 13.27 -9.91
CA TYR A 11 3.15 14.30 -8.91
C TYR A 11 3.81 13.97 -7.56
N PRO A 12 4.32 14.99 -6.84
CA PRO A 12 4.91 14.77 -5.52
C PRO A 12 3.82 14.49 -4.49
N LEU A 13 4.04 13.50 -3.62
CA LEU A 13 3.28 13.25 -2.40
C LEU A 13 4.02 13.78 -1.17
N THR A 14 5.33 13.59 -1.15
CA THR A 14 6.26 14.16 -0.16
C THR A 14 7.59 14.48 -0.84
N HIS A 15 8.55 14.98 -0.10
CA HIS A 15 9.90 15.27 -0.65
C HIS A 15 10.63 14.03 -1.21
N ARG A 16 10.24 12.80 -0.79
CA ARG A 16 10.84 11.54 -1.23
C ARG A 16 9.86 10.57 -1.90
N VAL A 17 8.59 10.89 -1.94
CA VAL A 17 7.56 10.00 -2.51
C VAL A 17 6.82 10.70 -3.62
N SER A 18 6.72 10.04 -4.77
CA SER A 18 5.94 10.51 -5.91
C SER A 18 4.91 9.49 -6.35
N GLY A 19 3.78 10.01 -6.83
CA GLY A 19 2.78 9.25 -7.56
C GLY A 19 3.11 9.23 -9.05
N PHE A 20 2.84 8.11 -9.70
CA PHE A 20 2.98 7.90 -11.14
C PHE A 20 1.69 7.34 -11.69
N ARG A 21 1.14 7.97 -12.72
CA ARG A 21 0.04 7.42 -13.50
C ARG A 21 0.61 6.85 -14.80
N LEU A 22 0.46 5.54 -14.95
CA LEU A 22 0.99 4.78 -16.08
C LEU A 22 -0.17 4.24 -16.90
N ARG A 23 -0.14 4.39 -18.22
CA ARG A 23 -1.16 3.89 -19.13
C ARG A 23 -0.58 2.90 -20.13
N VAL A 24 -1.27 1.79 -20.34
CA VAL A 24 -0.98 0.82 -21.39
C VAL A 24 -2.08 0.90 -22.44
N PRO A 25 -1.85 1.53 -23.60
CA PRO A 25 -2.86 1.68 -24.65
C PRO A 25 -3.42 0.32 -25.10
N ASP A 26 -4.71 0.28 -25.37
CA ASP A 26 -5.44 -0.91 -25.86
C ASP A 26 -5.37 -2.12 -24.92
N HIS A 27 -5.13 -1.88 -23.62
CA HIS A 27 -5.09 -2.90 -22.59
C HIS A 27 -6.08 -2.54 -21.47
N THR A 28 -6.73 -3.56 -20.89
CA THR A 28 -7.51 -3.39 -19.66
C THR A 28 -6.89 -4.27 -18.59
N PHE A 29 -6.47 -3.64 -17.53
CA PHE A 29 -5.91 -4.36 -16.38
C PHE A 29 -7.00 -5.09 -15.61
N ASP A 30 -6.86 -6.41 -15.50
CA ASP A 30 -7.68 -7.28 -14.68
C ASP A 30 -6.80 -7.91 -13.60
N TYR A 31 -7.05 -7.53 -12.34
CA TYR A 31 -6.26 -7.98 -11.19
C TYR A 31 -7.04 -7.83 -9.89
N HIS A 32 -6.61 -8.52 -8.85
CA HIS A 32 -7.13 -8.30 -7.50
C HIS A 32 -6.38 -7.15 -6.83
N PRO A 33 -7.08 -6.14 -6.26
CA PRO A 33 -6.46 -5.13 -5.41
C PRO A 33 -5.60 -5.78 -4.33
N GLY A 34 -4.37 -5.26 -4.16
CA GLY A 34 -3.32 -5.89 -3.36
C GLY A 34 -2.23 -6.57 -4.19
N GLN A 35 -2.53 -7.06 -5.40
CA GLN A 35 -1.51 -7.62 -6.31
C GLN A 35 -0.54 -6.55 -6.82
N HIS A 36 0.71 -6.95 -7.08
CA HIS A 36 1.75 -6.08 -7.59
C HIS A 36 2.12 -6.39 -9.05
N THR A 37 2.52 -5.37 -9.79
CA THR A 37 3.28 -5.48 -11.04
C THR A 37 4.77 -5.38 -10.75
N THR A 38 5.61 -5.66 -11.74
CA THR A 38 7.05 -5.41 -11.66
C THR A 38 7.46 -4.33 -12.65
N VAL A 39 8.26 -3.37 -12.20
CA VAL A 39 8.98 -2.45 -13.08
C VAL A 39 10.29 -3.11 -13.49
N ARG A 40 10.58 -3.11 -14.81
CA ARG A 40 11.71 -3.81 -15.41
C ARG A 40 12.51 -2.85 -16.30
N PHE A 41 13.82 -2.86 -16.14
CA PHE A 41 14.74 -2.09 -16.99
C PHE A 41 16.16 -2.65 -16.87
N ASP A 42 17.02 -2.31 -17.81
CA ASP A 42 18.43 -2.68 -17.79
C ASP A 42 19.25 -1.50 -17.22
N SER A 43 20.16 -1.79 -16.30
CA SER A 43 21.09 -0.83 -15.70
C SER A 43 22.50 -1.35 -15.90
N GLY A 44 23.19 -0.91 -16.96
CA GLY A 44 24.43 -1.50 -17.41
C GLY A 44 24.20 -2.95 -17.86
N ASP A 45 24.93 -3.89 -17.25
CA ASP A 45 24.80 -5.33 -17.53
C ASP A 45 23.79 -6.04 -16.61
N GLU A 46 23.14 -5.31 -15.69
CA GLU A 46 22.18 -5.85 -14.73
C GLU A 46 20.75 -5.61 -15.19
N ARG A 47 19.93 -6.67 -15.16
CA ARG A 47 18.49 -6.55 -15.34
C ARG A 47 17.82 -6.31 -13.99
N VAL A 48 17.23 -5.14 -13.81
CA VAL A 48 16.54 -4.76 -12.60
C VAL A 48 15.04 -5.08 -12.71
N VAL A 49 14.52 -5.81 -11.72
CA VAL A 49 13.09 -6.14 -11.60
C VAL A 49 12.66 -5.85 -10.17
N ARG A 50 11.68 -4.94 -9.98
CA ARG A 50 11.20 -4.60 -8.64
C ARG A 50 9.68 -4.51 -8.61
N PRO A 51 9.03 -5.07 -7.57
CA PRO A 51 7.57 -5.05 -7.43
C PRO A 51 7.07 -3.67 -7.00
N TYR A 52 5.88 -3.31 -7.52
CA TYR A 52 5.11 -2.13 -7.12
C TYR A 52 3.62 -2.45 -7.16
N THR A 53 2.91 -2.11 -6.10
CA THR A 53 1.47 -2.36 -6.01
C THR A 53 0.68 -1.13 -6.46
N PRO A 54 -0.23 -1.27 -7.44
CA PRO A 54 -1.13 -0.20 -7.84
C PRO A 54 -2.07 0.21 -6.70
N THR A 55 -2.35 1.51 -6.62
CA THR A 55 -3.28 2.08 -5.62
C THR A 55 -4.69 2.30 -6.17
N ASN A 56 -4.90 2.14 -7.48
CA ASN A 56 -6.21 2.21 -8.12
C ASN A 56 -6.88 0.84 -8.23
N LEU A 57 -8.15 0.84 -8.60
CA LEU A 57 -8.90 -0.38 -8.89
C LEU A 57 -8.66 -0.85 -10.34
N PRO A 58 -8.84 -2.17 -10.61
CA PRO A 58 -8.78 -2.74 -11.96
C PRO A 58 -9.92 -2.23 -12.86
N GLY A 59 -9.89 -2.63 -14.13
CA GLY A 59 -10.94 -2.35 -15.10
C GLY A 59 -10.66 -1.16 -16.01
N THR A 60 -9.44 -0.59 -15.95
CA THR A 60 -8.98 0.50 -16.83
C THR A 60 -7.67 0.16 -17.51
N ASP A 61 -7.20 1.01 -18.42
CA ASP A 61 -5.89 0.92 -19.07
C ASP A 61 -4.76 1.56 -18.24
N GLN A 62 -5.05 1.97 -16.98
CA GLN A 62 -4.15 2.72 -16.12
C GLN A 62 -3.77 1.96 -14.84
N LEU A 63 -2.52 2.16 -14.41
CA LEU A 63 -2.03 1.83 -13.08
C LEU A 63 -1.48 3.09 -12.40
N SER A 64 -1.86 3.29 -11.14
CA SER A 64 -1.33 4.37 -10.29
C SER A 64 -0.35 3.78 -9.28
N LEU A 65 0.91 4.18 -9.36
CA LEU A 65 1.95 3.71 -8.44
C LEU A 65 2.37 4.82 -7.49
N THR A 66 2.70 4.47 -6.26
CA THR A 66 3.30 5.36 -5.26
C THR A 66 4.70 4.84 -4.95
N VAL A 67 5.72 5.65 -5.21
CA VAL A 67 7.10 5.22 -5.17
C VAL A 67 7.93 6.12 -4.25
N ARG A 68 8.50 5.54 -3.20
CA ARG A 68 9.51 6.19 -2.35
C ARG A 68 10.88 6.09 -3.01
N ARG A 69 11.56 7.21 -3.13
CA ARG A 69 12.95 7.27 -3.59
C ARG A 69 13.91 6.87 -2.47
N TYR A 70 14.75 5.88 -2.75
CA TYR A 70 15.87 5.48 -1.91
C TYR A 70 17.18 5.92 -2.56
N ASP A 71 18.16 6.36 -1.75
CA ASP A 71 19.42 6.91 -2.27
C ASP A 71 20.27 5.84 -3.01
N ASP A 72 20.14 4.58 -2.62
CA ASP A 72 20.76 3.39 -3.21
C ASP A 72 19.78 2.55 -4.07
N GLY A 73 18.52 2.99 -4.18
CA GLY A 73 17.46 2.26 -4.86
C GLY A 73 17.48 2.44 -6.37
N LEU A 74 17.99 1.46 -7.14
CA LEU A 74 18.05 1.53 -8.60
C LEU A 74 16.68 1.76 -9.24
N ALA A 75 15.67 0.96 -8.88
CA ALA A 75 14.35 1.06 -9.50
C ALA A 75 13.58 2.33 -9.08
N SER A 76 13.67 2.71 -7.82
CA SER A 76 13.04 3.95 -7.36
C SER A 76 13.68 5.17 -7.99
N SER A 77 15.01 5.22 -8.10
CA SER A 77 15.73 6.28 -8.80
C SER A 77 15.37 6.33 -10.28
N TYR A 78 15.32 5.17 -10.97
CA TYR A 78 14.89 5.07 -12.37
C TYR A 78 13.49 5.68 -12.56
N LEU A 79 12.49 5.29 -11.75
CA LEU A 79 11.15 5.84 -11.85
C LEU A 79 11.13 7.36 -11.60
N HIS A 80 11.87 7.85 -10.62
CA HIS A 80 11.93 9.29 -10.32
C HIS A 80 12.63 10.14 -11.40
N THR A 81 13.31 9.53 -12.40
CA THR A 81 13.78 10.25 -13.60
C THR A 81 12.72 10.40 -14.68
N LYS A 82 11.63 9.61 -14.60
CA LYS A 82 10.59 9.57 -15.64
C LYS A 82 9.70 10.80 -15.62
N ARG A 83 9.27 11.19 -16.82
CA ARG A 83 8.39 12.34 -17.08
C ARG A 83 7.22 11.91 -17.94
N PRO A 84 6.13 12.70 -17.99
CA PRO A 84 5.04 12.43 -18.92
C PRO A 84 5.54 12.25 -20.36
N GLY A 85 5.11 11.16 -21.00
CA GLY A 85 5.55 10.70 -22.32
C GLY A 85 6.65 9.65 -22.32
N ASP A 86 7.36 9.44 -21.21
CA ASP A 86 8.37 8.38 -21.12
C ASP A 86 7.73 7.00 -21.02
N GLU A 87 8.48 5.97 -21.43
CA GLU A 87 8.06 4.58 -21.35
C GLU A 87 8.65 3.88 -20.13
N VAL A 88 7.85 2.97 -19.58
CA VAL A 88 8.20 2.05 -18.47
C VAL A 88 7.75 0.65 -18.83
N THR A 89 8.63 -0.35 -18.68
CA THR A 89 8.26 -1.75 -18.88
C THR A 89 7.68 -2.32 -17.60
N LEU A 90 6.44 -2.81 -17.68
CA LEU A 90 5.72 -3.46 -16.60
C LEU A 90 5.62 -4.97 -16.84
N GLY A 91 5.71 -5.75 -15.75
CA GLY A 91 5.34 -7.16 -15.75
C GLY A 91 3.84 -7.37 -15.57
N GLU A 92 3.41 -8.63 -15.59
CA GLU A 92 2.05 -9.00 -15.21
C GLU A 92 1.81 -8.71 -13.72
N LEU A 93 0.54 -8.48 -13.38
CA LEU A 93 0.13 -8.36 -11.99
C LEU A 93 0.04 -9.75 -11.35
N LYS A 94 0.62 -9.89 -10.17
CA LYS A 94 0.71 -11.14 -9.40
C LYS A 94 0.78 -10.84 -7.90
N GLY A 95 0.64 -11.86 -7.08
CA GLY A 95 0.68 -11.78 -5.62
C GLY A 95 -0.55 -12.42 -5.00
N ASN A 96 -0.45 -12.74 -3.73
CA ASN A 96 -1.50 -13.44 -3.00
C ASN A 96 -2.29 -12.54 -2.05
N LEU A 97 -1.79 -11.32 -1.78
CA LEU A 97 -2.49 -10.37 -0.94
C LEU A 97 -3.73 -9.84 -1.66
N ARG A 98 -4.88 -10.07 -1.06
CA ARG A 98 -6.21 -9.64 -1.54
C ARG A 98 -7.20 -9.72 -0.38
N LEU A 99 -8.36 -9.09 -0.52
CA LEU A 99 -9.44 -9.28 0.44
C LEU A 99 -9.84 -10.76 0.50
N ALA A 100 -9.93 -11.29 1.71
CA ALA A 100 -10.34 -12.66 1.97
C ALA A 100 -11.87 -12.78 1.98
N ASP A 101 -12.54 -11.83 2.64
CA ASP A 101 -13.98 -11.74 2.77
C ASP A 101 -14.40 -10.25 2.72
N THR A 102 -15.51 -9.94 2.10
CA THR A 102 -16.08 -8.59 2.04
C THR A 102 -17.29 -8.41 2.97
N ASP A 103 -17.76 -9.47 3.59
CA ASP A 103 -18.90 -9.42 4.52
C ASP A 103 -18.46 -9.26 5.99
N ARG A 104 -17.14 -9.24 6.24
CA ARG A 104 -16.55 -9.05 7.57
C ARG A 104 -15.98 -7.66 7.74
N ASP A 105 -15.82 -7.24 8.97
CA ASP A 105 -15.05 -6.05 9.31
C ASP A 105 -13.58 -6.23 8.90
N VAL A 106 -12.94 -5.12 8.51
CA VAL A 106 -11.55 -5.14 8.06
C VAL A 106 -10.72 -4.09 8.79
N ALA A 107 -9.48 -4.43 9.10
CA ALA A 107 -8.48 -3.51 9.62
C ALA A 107 -7.26 -3.47 8.70
N PHE A 108 -6.98 -2.31 8.11
CA PHE A 108 -5.78 -2.05 7.31
C PHE A 108 -4.72 -1.36 8.16
N LEU A 109 -3.61 -2.03 8.39
CA LEU A 109 -2.54 -1.63 9.29
C LEU A 109 -1.26 -1.44 8.49
N SER A 110 -0.80 -0.19 8.34
CA SER A 110 0.31 0.05 7.43
C SER A 110 1.25 1.17 7.84
N THR A 111 2.49 1.10 7.31
CA THR A 111 3.51 2.15 7.40
C THR A 111 4.18 2.37 6.05
N GLY A 112 4.59 3.60 5.79
CA GLY A 112 5.33 3.93 4.59
C GLY A 112 4.60 3.56 3.30
N THR A 113 5.34 3.04 2.32
CA THR A 113 4.76 2.58 1.04
C THR A 113 3.95 1.28 1.17
N GLY A 114 3.94 0.63 2.34
CA GLY A 114 2.99 -0.45 2.64
C GLY A 114 1.53 -0.03 2.58
N ILE A 115 1.25 1.27 2.58
CA ILE A 115 -0.10 1.81 2.32
C ILE A 115 -0.63 1.43 0.92
N THR A 116 0.22 1.15 -0.07
CA THR A 116 -0.23 0.97 -1.47
C THR A 116 -1.18 -0.21 -1.66
N PRO A 117 -0.89 -1.45 -1.21
CA PRO A 117 -1.86 -2.53 -1.27
C PRO A 117 -3.09 -2.26 -0.38
N MET A 118 -2.88 -1.66 0.79
CA MET A 118 -3.97 -1.36 1.73
C MET A 118 -4.98 -0.37 1.12
N LEU A 119 -4.50 0.68 0.46
CA LEU A 119 -5.36 1.68 -0.19
C LEU A 119 -6.15 1.08 -1.38
N ALA A 120 -5.53 0.18 -2.14
CA ALA A 120 -6.23 -0.50 -3.24
C ALA A 120 -7.33 -1.43 -2.71
N MET A 121 -7.03 -2.23 -1.68
CA MET A 121 -8.02 -3.12 -1.04
C MET A 121 -9.09 -2.34 -0.29
N LEU A 122 -8.76 -1.24 0.39
CA LEU A 122 -9.75 -0.35 1.01
C LEU A 122 -10.76 0.16 -0.03
N ARG A 123 -10.29 0.63 -1.18
CA ARG A 123 -11.18 1.11 -2.26
C ARG A 123 -12.10 0.01 -2.78
N GLN A 124 -11.63 -1.22 -2.85
CA GLN A 124 -12.48 -2.36 -3.18
C GLN A 124 -13.50 -2.61 -2.08
N TYR A 125 -13.04 -2.67 -0.83
CA TYR A 125 -13.92 -2.92 0.32
C TYR A 125 -15.05 -1.88 0.44
N LEU A 126 -14.73 -0.59 0.27
CA LEU A 126 -15.73 0.48 0.31
C LEU A 126 -16.77 0.42 -0.82
N ARG A 127 -16.52 -0.35 -1.87
CA ARG A 127 -17.48 -0.59 -2.97
C ARG A 127 -18.32 -1.85 -2.78
N GLU A 128 -17.76 -2.87 -2.16
CA GLU A 128 -18.29 -4.24 -2.16
C GLU A 128 -18.56 -4.76 -0.75
N GLY A 129 -17.87 -4.21 0.27
CA GLY A 129 -17.96 -4.64 1.66
C GLY A 129 -19.24 -4.18 2.35
N THR A 130 -19.65 -4.96 3.35
CA THR A 130 -20.88 -4.72 4.12
C THR A 130 -20.63 -4.41 5.60
N GLY A 131 -19.41 -4.63 6.10
CA GLY A 131 -19.00 -4.33 7.48
C GLY A 131 -18.30 -2.97 7.63
N GLU A 132 -17.65 -2.79 8.77
CA GLU A 132 -16.86 -1.60 9.10
C GLU A 132 -15.41 -1.76 8.63
N ALA A 133 -14.77 -0.66 8.29
CA ALA A 133 -13.38 -0.61 7.90
C ALA A 133 -12.58 0.32 8.83
N THR A 134 -11.51 -0.20 9.40
CA THR A 134 -10.52 0.59 10.15
C THR A 134 -9.25 0.73 9.33
N PHE A 135 -8.73 1.94 9.21
CA PHE A 135 -7.45 2.21 8.57
C PHE A 135 -6.49 2.91 9.54
N LEU A 136 -5.46 2.20 9.97
CA LEU A 136 -4.43 2.73 10.86
C LEU A 136 -3.11 2.87 10.09
N PHE A 137 -2.68 4.12 9.91
CA PHE A 137 -1.48 4.44 9.13
C PHE A 137 -0.44 5.16 9.98
N GLY A 138 0.75 4.57 10.05
CA GLY A 138 1.90 5.10 10.76
C GLY A 138 2.97 5.66 9.83
N GLU A 139 3.53 6.81 10.20
CA GLU A 139 4.73 7.40 9.60
C GLU A 139 5.64 7.96 10.69
N ARG A 140 6.82 8.43 10.29
CA ARG A 140 7.75 9.02 11.23
C ARG A 140 7.25 10.38 11.73
N ASP A 141 6.96 11.27 10.80
CA ASP A 141 6.55 12.64 11.05
C ASP A 141 5.48 13.10 10.04
N GLU A 142 4.86 14.25 10.28
CA GLU A 142 3.75 14.75 9.48
C GLU A 142 4.14 15.01 8.01
N SER A 143 5.40 15.41 7.75
CA SER A 143 5.88 15.69 6.39
C SER A 143 6.05 14.43 5.53
N THR A 144 6.04 13.26 6.17
CA THR A 144 6.15 11.95 5.52
C THR A 144 4.81 11.23 5.33
N LEU A 145 3.71 11.78 5.87
CA LEU A 145 2.35 11.23 5.69
C LEU A 145 1.92 11.30 4.22
N ILE A 146 1.99 10.17 3.53
CA ILE A 146 1.49 10.02 2.16
C ILE A 146 0.00 9.68 2.15
N HIS A 147 -0.73 10.08 1.11
CA HIS A 147 -2.17 9.79 0.93
C HIS A 147 -3.10 10.25 2.06
N ARG A 148 -2.64 11.17 2.96
CA ARG A 148 -3.46 11.69 4.06
C ARG A 148 -4.76 12.28 3.58
N GLU A 149 -4.70 13.15 2.56
CA GLU A 149 -5.90 13.78 1.99
C GLU A 149 -6.85 12.74 1.40
N THR A 150 -6.31 11.77 0.65
CA THR A 150 -7.10 10.68 0.06
C THR A 150 -7.84 9.88 1.13
N LEU A 151 -7.17 9.50 2.22
CA LEU A 151 -7.80 8.74 3.31
C LEU A 151 -8.87 9.58 4.03
N ASN A 152 -8.60 10.86 4.30
CA ASN A 152 -9.57 11.76 4.90
C ASN A 152 -10.81 11.97 4.01
N GLU A 153 -10.61 12.09 2.69
CA GLU A 153 -11.72 12.19 1.73
C GLU A 153 -12.56 10.92 1.69
N LEU A 154 -11.93 9.75 1.70
CA LEU A 154 -12.64 8.47 1.78
C LEU A 154 -13.44 8.35 3.08
N ALA A 155 -12.86 8.68 4.22
CA ALA A 155 -13.56 8.66 5.50
C ALA A 155 -14.75 9.65 5.54
N ALA A 156 -14.60 10.82 4.92
CA ALA A 156 -15.70 11.79 4.83
C ALA A 156 -16.86 11.31 3.93
N GLN A 157 -16.60 10.41 2.98
CA GLN A 157 -17.58 9.88 2.03
C GLN A 157 -18.22 8.56 2.51
N HIS A 158 -17.56 7.82 3.40
CA HIS A 158 -17.98 6.49 3.85
C HIS A 158 -18.04 6.44 5.38
N ALA A 159 -19.24 6.47 5.94
CA ALA A 159 -19.45 6.44 7.39
C ALA A 159 -18.96 5.15 8.07
N ALA A 160 -18.82 4.07 7.30
CA ALA A 160 -18.27 2.79 7.74
C ALA A 160 -16.72 2.75 7.74
N LEU A 161 -16.03 3.87 7.46
CA LEU A 161 -14.56 3.95 7.48
C LEU A 161 -14.09 4.86 8.61
N ASP A 162 -13.32 4.30 9.53
CA ASP A 162 -12.51 5.05 10.50
C ASP A 162 -11.04 5.09 10.08
N VAL A 163 -10.44 6.28 10.09
CA VAL A 163 -9.03 6.50 9.73
C VAL A 163 -8.27 7.12 10.89
N THR A 164 -7.22 6.44 11.31
CA THR A 164 -6.30 6.92 12.35
C THR A 164 -4.89 7.05 11.80
N PHE A 165 -4.27 8.21 12.02
CA PHE A 165 -2.86 8.45 11.76
C PHE A 165 -2.06 8.45 13.06
N THR A 166 -0.90 7.78 13.05
CA THR A 166 0.05 7.82 14.18
C THR A 166 1.44 8.21 13.70
N LEU A 167 2.18 8.96 14.52
CA LEU A 167 3.55 9.38 14.21
C LEU A 167 4.51 8.88 15.29
N SER A 168 5.62 8.28 14.89
CA SER A 168 6.64 7.81 15.84
C SER A 168 7.57 8.92 16.33
N ASP A 169 7.67 10.03 15.59
CA ASP A 169 8.50 11.20 15.95
C ASP A 169 7.74 12.50 15.61
N PRO A 170 6.57 12.75 16.25
CA PRO A 170 5.75 13.92 15.97
C PRO A 170 6.39 15.21 16.50
N ASN A 171 6.15 16.31 15.82
CA ASN A 171 6.44 17.61 16.36
C ASN A 171 5.39 18.04 17.40
N TRP A 172 5.63 19.18 18.09
CA TRP A 172 4.76 19.70 19.15
C TRP A 172 3.38 20.19 18.66
N GLU A 173 3.22 20.42 17.37
CA GLU A 173 1.93 20.86 16.76
C GLU A 173 1.02 19.68 16.42
N TRP A 174 1.56 18.46 16.43
CA TRP A 174 0.77 17.26 16.11
C TRP A 174 -0.26 16.98 17.21
N THR A 175 -1.51 16.87 16.81
CA THR A 175 -2.65 16.60 17.73
C THR A 175 -3.22 15.20 17.57
N GLY A 176 -2.71 14.43 16.60
CA GLY A 176 -3.10 13.03 16.39
C GLY A 176 -2.36 12.08 17.35
N ARG A 177 -2.44 10.78 17.06
CA ARG A 177 -1.78 9.77 17.90
C ARG A 177 -0.26 9.81 17.70
N ALA A 178 0.46 9.54 18.79
CA ALA A 178 1.91 9.39 18.80
C ALA A 178 2.26 7.94 19.17
N GLY A 179 3.33 7.39 18.57
CA GLY A 179 3.77 6.02 18.76
C GLY A 179 3.63 5.16 17.51
N TYR A 180 3.80 3.86 17.67
CA TYR A 180 3.77 2.89 16.59
C TYR A 180 2.36 2.34 16.35
N VAL A 181 2.11 1.81 15.14
CA VAL A 181 0.80 1.26 14.73
C VAL A 181 0.29 0.21 15.72
N GLN A 182 1.14 -0.73 16.13
CA GLN A 182 0.76 -1.82 17.03
C GLN A 182 0.36 -1.37 18.44
N GLU A 183 0.73 -0.16 18.84
CA GLU A 183 0.36 0.42 20.16
C GLU A 183 -1.08 0.95 20.20
N HIS A 184 -1.70 1.09 19.03
CA HIS A 184 -3.03 1.69 18.91
C HIS A 184 -4.13 0.71 18.49
N LEU A 185 -3.82 -0.58 18.34
CA LEU A 185 -4.76 -1.60 17.87
C LEU A 185 -6.01 -1.70 18.76
N GLU A 186 -5.85 -1.83 20.08
CA GLU A 186 -6.97 -1.96 21.04
C GLU A 186 -7.95 -0.78 21.01
N SER A 187 -7.50 0.39 20.57
CA SER A 187 -8.34 1.57 20.48
C SER A 187 -8.88 1.83 19.08
N ALA A 188 -8.48 1.04 18.11
CA ALA A 188 -8.83 1.21 16.71
C ALA A 188 -9.73 0.07 16.19
N VAL A 189 -9.68 -1.11 16.80
CA VAL A 189 -10.44 -2.30 16.39
C VAL A 189 -11.27 -2.76 17.58
N ASP A 190 -12.58 -2.86 17.40
CA ASP A 190 -13.53 -3.20 18.46
C ASP A 190 -13.64 -4.72 18.67
N ASP A 191 -13.63 -5.52 17.62
CA ASP A 191 -13.77 -6.97 17.66
C ASP A 191 -12.67 -7.68 16.87
N PHE A 192 -11.64 -8.13 17.56
CA PHE A 192 -10.52 -8.84 16.95
C PHE A 192 -10.84 -10.26 16.46
N GLU A 193 -11.85 -10.90 17.02
CA GLU A 193 -12.23 -12.26 16.63
C GLU A 193 -12.98 -12.27 15.29
N GLU A 194 -13.68 -11.18 14.94
CA GLU A 194 -14.49 -11.09 13.72
C GLU A 194 -13.88 -10.20 12.62
N THR A 195 -12.72 -9.56 12.88
CA THR A 195 -12.07 -8.63 11.95
C THR A 195 -10.95 -9.32 11.15
N ASP A 196 -10.95 -9.15 9.82
CA ASP A 196 -9.82 -9.52 8.97
C ASP A 196 -8.76 -8.40 8.98
N CYS A 197 -7.55 -8.71 9.44
CA CYS A 197 -6.46 -7.76 9.61
C CYS A 197 -5.44 -7.87 8.47
N TYR A 198 -5.19 -6.78 7.76
CA TYR A 198 -4.24 -6.67 6.66
C TYR A 198 -3.05 -5.82 7.08
N VAL A 199 -1.85 -6.38 7.04
CA VAL A 199 -0.63 -5.74 7.55
C VAL A 199 0.41 -5.60 6.45
N CYS A 200 0.90 -4.36 6.20
CA CYS A 200 1.98 -4.12 5.26
C CYS A 200 2.78 -2.87 5.65
N GLY A 201 4.10 -2.97 5.64
CA GLY A 201 4.98 -1.87 6.05
C GLY A 201 6.44 -2.29 6.12
N VAL A 202 7.20 -1.59 6.95
CA VAL A 202 8.59 -1.99 7.23
C VAL A 202 8.60 -3.33 7.97
N PRO A 203 9.62 -4.20 7.77
CA PRO A 203 9.63 -5.56 8.32
C PRO A 203 9.38 -5.63 9.83
N GLU A 204 10.02 -4.79 10.62
CA GLU A 204 9.83 -4.75 12.08
C GLU A 204 8.36 -4.47 12.45
N MET A 205 7.74 -3.47 11.81
CA MET A 205 6.32 -3.15 12.05
C MET A 205 5.42 -4.33 11.71
N VAL A 206 5.68 -5.04 10.60
CA VAL A 206 4.86 -6.21 10.21
C VAL A 206 4.98 -7.32 11.25
N VAL A 207 6.17 -7.62 11.72
CA VAL A 207 6.41 -8.65 12.76
C VAL A 207 5.70 -8.28 14.06
N ASP A 208 5.98 -7.09 14.58
CA ASP A 208 5.43 -6.62 15.87
C ASP A 208 3.89 -6.52 15.84
N THR A 209 3.35 -6.03 14.73
CA THR A 209 1.89 -5.92 14.56
C THR A 209 1.23 -7.30 14.52
N LYS A 210 1.80 -8.26 13.78
CA LYS A 210 1.28 -9.64 13.74
C LYS A 210 1.34 -10.32 15.11
N GLU A 211 2.43 -10.12 15.85
CA GLU A 211 2.56 -10.64 17.21
C GLU A 211 1.49 -10.03 18.13
N ARG A 212 1.33 -8.70 18.06
CA ARG A 212 0.31 -8.00 18.86
C ARG A 212 -1.12 -8.41 18.51
N LEU A 213 -1.45 -8.61 17.24
CA LEU A 213 -2.76 -9.12 16.81
C LEU A 213 -3.06 -10.51 17.40
N ARG A 214 -2.09 -11.42 17.41
CA ARG A 214 -2.23 -12.74 18.05
C ARG A 214 -2.48 -12.66 19.56
N GLU A 215 -1.75 -11.77 20.26
CA GLU A 215 -1.96 -11.51 21.69
C GLU A 215 -3.38 -10.98 21.97
N LEU A 216 -3.94 -10.21 21.03
CA LEU A 216 -5.31 -9.66 21.11
C LEU A 216 -6.38 -10.68 20.68
N GLY A 217 -5.99 -11.90 20.30
CA GLY A 217 -6.91 -12.99 19.99
C GLY A 217 -7.32 -13.09 18.51
N VAL A 218 -6.67 -12.34 17.57
CA VAL A 218 -6.94 -12.50 16.14
C VAL A 218 -6.45 -13.87 15.69
N PRO A 219 -7.31 -14.72 15.09
CA PRO A 219 -6.89 -15.99 14.51
C PRO A 219 -5.87 -15.81 13.38
N ASP A 220 -4.88 -16.71 13.27
CA ASP A 220 -3.83 -16.60 12.24
C ASP A 220 -4.37 -16.56 10.81
N GLU A 221 -5.47 -17.25 10.53
CA GLU A 221 -6.15 -17.23 9.23
C GLU A 221 -6.80 -15.89 8.88
N ARG A 222 -6.94 -14.97 9.85
CA ARG A 222 -7.44 -13.61 9.66
C ARG A 222 -6.33 -12.55 9.68
N ILE A 223 -5.08 -12.96 9.81
CA ILE A 223 -3.93 -12.06 9.74
C ILE A 223 -3.28 -12.20 8.36
N HIS A 224 -3.56 -11.27 7.48
CA HIS A 224 -3.07 -11.25 6.12
C HIS A 224 -1.91 -10.26 5.99
N SER A 225 -0.78 -10.71 5.48
CA SER A 225 0.36 -9.84 5.23
C SER A 225 1.04 -10.23 3.93
N GLU A 226 1.51 -9.24 3.20
CA GLU A 226 2.55 -9.42 2.20
C GLU A 226 3.78 -8.76 2.80
N GLY A 227 4.68 -9.58 3.29
CA GLY A 227 5.89 -9.14 3.95
C GLY A 227 7.09 -9.44 3.09
N TRP A 228 8.10 -8.65 3.26
CA TRP A 228 9.47 -8.92 2.91
C TRP A 228 9.99 -10.03 3.86
N GLU A 229 9.41 -11.21 3.81
CA GLU A 229 10.03 -12.38 4.41
C GLU A 229 11.28 -12.67 3.58
N ASP A 230 12.44 -12.78 4.23
CA ASP A 230 13.71 -13.11 3.60
C ASP A 230 13.52 -14.30 2.65
N GLY A 231 13.64 -14.05 1.35
CA GLY A 231 13.53 -15.08 0.31
C GLY A 231 12.34 -14.97 -0.65
N ALA A 232 11.43 -14.01 -0.52
CA ALA A 232 10.23 -13.89 -1.36
C ALA A 232 10.46 -13.21 -2.74
N VAL A 233 11.68 -13.02 -3.17
CA VAL A 233 12.01 -12.63 -4.55
C VAL A 233 12.56 -13.85 -5.25
N ASP A 234 11.70 -14.76 -5.68
CA ASP A 234 12.07 -15.80 -6.63
C ASP A 234 12.39 -15.13 -7.98
N GLU A 235 13.64 -15.15 -8.34
CA GLU A 235 14.13 -14.80 -9.67
C GLU A 235 13.76 -15.92 -10.66
N SER A 236 12.55 -15.87 -11.21
CA SER A 236 12.17 -16.73 -12.32
C SER A 236 11.32 -16.01 -13.36
#